data_69d90ac24b6c6a3e42d5370609cc9807
#
_entry.id   69d90ac24b6c6a3e42d5370609cc9807
#
_cell.length_a   1.000
_cell.length_b   1.000
_cell.length_c   1.000
_cell.angle_alpha   90.00
_cell.angle_beta   90.00
_cell.angle_gamma   90.00
#
_symmetry.space_group_name_H-M   'P 1'
#
loop_
_entity.id
_entity.type
_entity.pdbx_description
1 polymer ?
#
loop_
_entity_poly.entity_id
_entity_poly.type
_entity_poly.pdbx_seq_one_letter_code
_entity_poly.pdbx_strand_id
1 'polypeptide(L)'
;MAEIEAIRRYWNTRAEGYSLKTAYDLQHAETIWLDRLRPFLPESGRLDVLDIGCGPGFFSSLLARLGHAVVAFDYTEGMLERALQNAAEAGVELEVSQGDAQSLPFPDASFDLIVSRNLTWNLEQPERAYAEWLRVLRPGGSLVNFDGNHYRYLYSAPYEEERHQPDYTDGHDPDFMLGVDPAPINAIAANLPLSRVDRPQWDMETLLALETDSIRAEVERRHFVNEQGQSVSIIKNFMIAARKKA
;
A
#
# COMPACT_ATOMS: atom_id res chain seq x y z
N MET A 1 -15.47 8.81 10.73
CA MET A 1 -14.72 9.10 11.99
C MET A 1 -14.64 7.90 12.95
N ALA A 2 -15.68 7.09 13.10
CA ALA A 2 -15.61 5.92 14.01
C ALA A 2 -14.75 4.77 13.44
N GLU A 3 -14.76 4.55 12.13
CA GLU A 3 -14.01 3.47 11.48
C GLU A 3 -12.52 3.77 11.41
N ILE A 4 -12.11 5.00 11.07
CA ILE A 4 -10.68 5.37 11.01
C ILE A 4 -9.97 5.18 12.37
N GLU A 5 -10.65 5.47 13.49
CA GLU A 5 -10.12 5.22 14.81
C GLU A 5 -10.05 3.72 15.17
N ALA A 6 -10.96 2.91 14.66
CA ALA A 6 -10.90 1.46 14.82
C ALA A 6 -9.74 0.87 13.98
N ILE A 7 -9.55 1.37 12.76
CA ILE A 7 -8.41 1.06 11.89
C ILE A 7 -7.10 1.40 12.61
N ARG A 8 -6.95 2.61 13.13
CA ARG A 8 -5.76 3.05 13.87
C ARG A 8 -5.46 2.13 15.07
N ARG A 9 -6.47 1.83 15.88
CA ARG A 9 -6.29 0.91 17.03
C ARG A 9 -5.80 -0.46 16.60
N TYR A 10 -6.39 -1.04 15.55
CA TYR A 10 -5.96 -2.34 15.04
C TYR A 10 -4.51 -2.29 14.58
N TRP A 11 -4.14 -1.32 13.74
CA TRP A 11 -2.77 -1.22 13.21
C TRP A 11 -1.72 -0.93 14.28
N ASN A 12 -2.07 -0.20 15.37
CA ASN A 12 -1.19 -0.09 16.53
C ASN A 12 -0.86 -1.46 17.16
N THR A 13 -1.82 -2.37 17.24
CA THR A 13 -1.55 -3.72 17.75
C THR A 13 -0.68 -4.56 16.81
N ARG A 14 -0.66 -4.19 15.52
CA ARG A 14 0.11 -4.89 14.47
C ARG A 14 1.53 -4.36 14.29
N ALA A 15 1.86 -3.21 14.86
CA ALA A 15 3.11 -2.48 14.57
C ALA A 15 4.37 -3.34 14.77
N GLU A 16 4.45 -4.11 15.85
CA GLU A 16 5.59 -4.97 16.14
C GLU A 16 5.73 -6.09 15.10
N GLY A 17 4.67 -6.85 14.84
CA GLY A 17 4.70 -7.94 13.86
C GLY A 17 5.01 -7.45 12.44
N TYR A 18 4.45 -6.29 12.06
CA TYR A 18 4.77 -5.67 10.77
C TYR A 18 6.21 -5.15 10.71
N SER A 19 6.79 -4.71 11.85
CA SER A 19 8.21 -4.34 11.92
C SER A 19 9.12 -5.54 11.64
N LEU A 20 8.84 -6.71 12.25
CA LEU A 20 9.56 -7.94 11.95
C LEU A 20 9.44 -8.35 10.49
N LYS A 21 8.24 -8.24 9.92
CA LYS A 21 8.00 -8.49 8.48
C LYS A 21 8.81 -7.54 7.61
N THR A 22 8.85 -6.25 7.96
CA THR A 22 9.62 -5.23 7.24
C THR A 22 11.11 -5.54 7.26
N ALA A 23 11.67 -5.91 8.42
CA ALA A 23 13.06 -6.32 8.54
C ALA A 23 13.36 -7.55 7.67
N TYR A 24 12.48 -8.55 7.70
CA TYR A 24 12.58 -9.73 6.84
C TYR A 24 12.56 -9.36 5.35
N ASP A 25 11.62 -8.53 4.93
CA ASP A 25 11.47 -8.10 3.53
C ASP A 25 12.68 -7.29 3.04
N LEU A 26 13.27 -6.42 3.88
CA LEU A 26 14.48 -5.68 3.56
C LEU A 26 15.70 -6.60 3.32
N GLN A 27 15.74 -7.75 3.98
CA GLN A 27 16.81 -8.72 3.80
C GLN A 27 16.62 -9.65 2.59
N HIS A 28 15.36 -9.98 2.25
CA HIS A 28 15.07 -11.08 1.32
C HIS A 28 14.36 -10.64 0.04
N ALA A 29 13.72 -9.48 0.03
CA ALA A 29 12.90 -9.01 -1.09
C ALA A 29 13.34 -7.64 -1.65
N GLU A 30 14.39 -7.02 -1.12
CA GLU A 30 14.87 -5.69 -1.52
C GLU A 30 15.03 -5.57 -3.04
N THR A 31 15.77 -6.48 -3.65
CA THR A 31 16.04 -6.43 -5.11
C THR A 31 14.77 -6.49 -5.93
N ILE A 32 13.80 -7.33 -5.55
CA ILE A 32 12.53 -7.47 -6.26
C ILE A 32 11.76 -6.14 -6.23
N TRP A 33 11.72 -5.48 -5.08
CA TRP A 33 11.01 -4.21 -4.94
C TRP A 33 11.75 -3.05 -5.63
N LEU A 34 13.08 -3.04 -5.60
CA LEU A 34 13.88 -2.07 -6.34
C LEU A 34 13.64 -2.18 -7.84
N ASP A 35 13.61 -3.39 -8.39
CA ASP A 35 13.34 -3.59 -9.82
C ASP A 35 11.95 -3.10 -10.22
N ARG A 36 10.96 -3.24 -9.34
CA ARG A 36 9.60 -2.70 -9.56
C ARG A 36 9.54 -1.18 -9.48
N LEU A 37 10.34 -0.55 -8.63
CA LEU A 37 10.40 0.91 -8.47
C LEU A 37 11.32 1.58 -9.48
N ARG A 38 12.32 0.87 -10.03
CA ARG A 38 13.32 1.40 -10.96
C ARG A 38 12.75 2.26 -12.11
N PRO A 39 11.62 1.90 -12.75
CA PRO A 39 11.03 2.73 -13.83
C PRO A 39 10.60 4.13 -13.40
N PHE A 40 10.48 4.37 -12.10
CA PHE A 40 10.01 5.63 -11.50
C PHE A 40 11.13 6.41 -10.81
N LEU A 41 12.33 5.85 -10.78
CA LEU A 41 13.52 6.46 -10.20
C LEU A 41 14.42 7.06 -11.29
N PRO A 42 15.07 8.21 -11.06
CA PRO A 42 16.01 8.77 -12.01
C PRO A 42 17.31 7.94 -12.04
N GLU A 43 18.03 7.99 -13.15
CA GLU A 43 19.38 7.40 -13.26
C GLU A 43 20.39 8.08 -12.33
N SER A 44 20.18 9.36 -12.04
CA SER A 44 20.98 10.14 -11.11
C SER A 44 20.14 11.28 -10.52
N GLY A 45 20.48 11.73 -9.33
CA GLY A 45 19.79 12.80 -8.63
C GLY A 45 18.93 12.30 -7.47
N ARG A 46 18.41 13.25 -6.71
CA ARG A 46 17.61 13.03 -5.51
C ARG A 46 16.16 13.42 -5.78
N LEU A 47 15.22 12.59 -5.39
CA LEU A 47 13.79 12.89 -5.37
C LEU A 47 13.35 13.29 -3.96
N ASP A 48 12.32 14.15 -3.90
CA ASP A 48 11.47 14.30 -2.72
C ASP A 48 10.35 13.27 -2.81
N VAL A 49 10.33 12.31 -1.89
CA VAL A 49 9.44 11.16 -1.90
C VAL A 49 8.50 11.20 -0.70
N LEU A 50 7.22 10.90 -0.93
CA LEU A 50 6.25 10.65 0.12
C LEU A 50 5.87 9.16 0.10
N ASP A 51 6.14 8.44 1.19
CA ASP A 51 5.69 7.06 1.42
C ASP A 51 4.41 7.10 2.26
N ILE A 52 3.25 6.92 1.62
CA ILE A 52 1.93 7.06 2.27
C ILE A 52 1.44 5.71 2.77
N GLY A 53 1.07 5.66 4.07
CA GLY A 53 0.81 4.40 4.75
C GLY A 53 2.08 3.59 4.87
N CYS A 54 3.16 4.27 5.26
CA CYS A 54 4.51 3.70 5.27
C CYS A 54 4.64 2.48 6.19
N GLY A 55 3.70 2.32 7.16
CA GLY A 55 3.81 1.29 8.18
C GLY A 55 5.17 1.37 8.89
N PRO A 56 5.87 0.23 9.08
CA PRO A 56 7.21 0.22 9.68
C PRO A 56 8.33 0.65 8.74
N GLY A 57 8.03 1.35 7.62
CA GLY A 57 9.01 2.07 6.81
C GLY A 57 9.78 1.23 5.79
N PHE A 58 9.15 0.22 5.17
CA PHE A 58 9.83 -0.61 4.16
C PHE A 58 10.32 0.21 2.96
N PHE A 59 9.40 0.89 2.24
CA PHE A 59 9.78 1.74 1.12
C PHE A 59 10.55 2.98 1.56
N SER A 60 10.20 3.54 2.72
CA SER A 60 10.91 4.68 3.28
C SER A 60 12.39 4.38 3.46
N SER A 61 12.74 3.27 4.12
CA SER A 61 14.12 2.86 4.35
C SER A 61 14.84 2.51 3.03
N LEU A 62 14.14 1.81 2.13
CA LEU A 62 14.69 1.42 0.83
C LEU A 62 15.07 2.62 -0.03
N LEU A 63 14.18 3.62 -0.14
CA LEU A 63 14.40 4.82 -0.96
C LEU A 63 15.39 5.80 -0.30
N ALA A 64 15.39 5.90 1.04
CA ALA A 64 16.41 6.67 1.76
C ALA A 64 17.82 6.11 1.58
N ARG A 65 17.99 4.78 1.55
CA ARG A 65 19.30 4.11 1.24
C ARG A 65 19.80 4.42 -0.18
N LEU A 66 18.90 4.73 -1.11
CA LEU A 66 19.25 5.20 -2.46
C LEU A 66 19.60 6.70 -2.50
N GLY A 67 19.50 7.41 -1.37
CA GLY A 67 19.84 8.83 -1.26
C GLY A 67 18.68 9.79 -1.55
N HIS A 68 17.44 9.31 -1.67
CA HIS A 68 16.27 10.16 -1.82
C HIS A 68 15.88 10.83 -0.48
N ALA A 69 15.19 11.97 -0.56
CA ALA A 69 14.57 12.61 0.59
C ALA A 69 13.19 11.98 0.81
N VAL A 70 13.00 11.28 1.91
CA VAL A 70 11.78 10.52 2.15
C VAL A 70 11.05 11.04 3.38
N VAL A 71 9.76 11.38 3.20
CA VAL A 71 8.81 11.58 4.29
C VAL A 71 8.00 10.31 4.42
N ALA A 72 8.12 9.63 5.57
CA ALA A 72 7.33 8.47 5.95
C ALA A 72 6.04 8.93 6.63
N PHE A 73 4.89 8.67 6.01
CA PHE A 73 3.59 9.16 6.46
C PHE A 73 2.66 8.01 6.81
N ASP A 74 2.14 8.00 8.04
CA ASP A 74 1.18 7.00 8.50
C ASP A 74 0.19 7.62 9.50
N TYR A 75 -0.98 7.03 9.60
CA TYR A 75 -1.98 7.45 10.59
C TYR A 75 -1.68 6.92 12.00
N THR A 76 -0.85 5.88 12.10
CA THR A 76 -0.62 5.06 13.28
C THR A 76 0.72 5.40 13.91
N GLU A 77 0.70 5.95 15.13
CA GLU A 77 1.91 6.35 15.85
C GLU A 77 2.90 5.20 16.06
N GLY A 78 2.39 4.02 16.48
CA GLY A 78 3.24 2.84 16.66
C GLY A 78 3.92 2.35 15.38
N MET A 79 3.33 2.59 14.20
CA MET A 79 3.97 2.31 12.92
C MET A 79 5.14 3.27 12.67
N LEU A 80 4.95 4.56 12.90
CA LEU A 80 6.00 5.58 12.73
C LEU A 80 7.18 5.37 13.68
N GLU A 81 6.92 4.98 14.94
CA GLU A 81 7.97 4.61 15.89
C GLU A 81 8.81 3.44 15.36
N ARG A 82 8.16 2.41 14.80
CA ARG A 82 8.84 1.26 14.19
C ARG A 82 9.58 1.65 12.91
N ALA A 83 9.01 2.56 12.10
CA ALA A 83 9.70 3.07 10.92
C ALA A 83 11.02 3.75 11.26
N LEU A 84 11.05 4.59 12.30
CA LEU A 84 12.28 5.23 12.78
C LEU A 84 13.30 4.21 13.31
N GLN A 85 12.86 3.18 14.04
CA GLN A 85 13.74 2.12 14.54
C GLN A 85 14.36 1.32 13.38
N ASN A 86 13.52 0.86 12.44
CA ASN A 86 13.99 0.10 11.27
C ASN A 86 14.93 0.93 10.38
N ALA A 87 14.68 2.22 10.23
CA ALA A 87 15.55 3.13 9.48
C ALA A 87 16.92 3.28 10.16
N ALA A 88 16.95 3.46 11.49
CA ALA A 88 18.20 3.54 12.25
C ALA A 88 19.01 2.25 12.13
N GLU A 89 18.36 1.08 12.18
CA GLU A 89 19.01 -0.23 11.97
C GLU A 89 19.52 -0.38 10.52
N ALA A 90 18.82 0.19 9.55
CA ALA A 90 19.24 0.24 8.15
C ALA A 90 20.32 1.31 7.85
N GLY A 91 20.70 2.11 8.86
CA GLY A 91 21.72 3.17 8.74
C GLY A 91 21.25 4.40 7.95
N VAL A 92 19.95 4.69 7.96
CA VAL A 92 19.37 5.87 7.30
C VAL A 92 18.54 6.70 8.28
N GLU A 93 18.36 7.99 7.95
CA GLU A 93 17.47 8.90 8.66
C GLU A 93 16.16 9.07 7.88
N LEU A 94 15.04 9.09 8.60
CA LEU A 94 13.72 9.36 8.02
C LEU A 94 13.09 10.60 8.66
N GLU A 95 12.46 11.41 7.83
CA GLU A 95 11.44 12.35 8.29
C GLU A 95 10.12 11.59 8.42
N VAL A 96 9.44 11.71 9.57
CA VAL A 96 8.13 11.10 9.80
C VAL A 96 7.06 12.17 10.00
N SER A 97 5.86 11.89 9.50
CA SER A 97 4.70 12.76 9.68
C SER A 97 3.46 11.90 9.91
N GLN A 98 2.67 12.26 10.93
CA GLN A 98 1.45 11.54 11.28
C GLN A 98 0.23 12.24 10.69
N GLY A 99 -0.68 11.47 10.06
CA GLY A 99 -1.93 12.03 9.55
C GLY A 99 -2.76 11.08 8.71
N ASP A 100 -3.90 11.60 8.24
CA ASP A 100 -4.85 10.88 7.41
C ASP A 100 -4.43 10.97 5.94
N ALA A 101 -4.23 9.82 5.29
CA ALA A 101 -3.90 9.71 3.87
C ALA A 101 -4.96 10.34 2.93
N GLN A 102 -6.16 10.59 3.44
CA GLN A 102 -7.28 11.20 2.73
C GLN A 102 -7.30 12.74 2.88
N SER A 103 -6.36 13.31 3.67
CA SER A 103 -6.24 14.77 3.89
C SER A 103 -4.82 15.11 4.32
N LEU A 104 -3.95 15.27 3.33
CA LEU A 104 -2.51 15.42 3.56
C LEU A 104 -2.13 16.84 4.04
N PRO A 105 -1.30 16.97 5.09
CA PRO A 105 -0.89 18.26 5.65
C PRO A 105 0.25 18.92 4.85
N PHE A 106 0.44 18.56 3.60
CA PHE A 106 1.51 19.08 2.76
C PHE A 106 0.98 20.09 1.74
N PRO A 107 1.78 21.08 1.35
CA PRO A 107 1.45 21.99 0.24
C PRO A 107 1.28 21.26 -1.09
N ASP A 108 0.63 21.91 -2.04
CA ASP A 108 0.56 21.45 -3.42
C ASP A 108 1.97 21.31 -4.01
N ALA A 109 2.17 20.34 -4.90
CA ALA A 109 3.41 20.16 -5.66
C ALA A 109 4.68 20.09 -4.77
N SER A 110 4.62 19.30 -3.69
CA SER A 110 5.73 19.12 -2.74
C SER A 110 6.66 17.94 -3.08
N PHE A 111 6.14 16.92 -3.76
CA PHE A 111 6.86 15.66 -3.97
C PHE A 111 7.02 15.32 -5.45
N ASP A 112 8.12 14.63 -5.79
CA ASP A 112 8.40 14.12 -7.15
C ASP A 112 7.83 12.72 -7.33
N LEU A 113 7.81 11.92 -6.25
CA LEU A 113 7.33 10.56 -6.22
C LEU A 113 6.48 10.31 -4.98
N ILE A 114 5.35 9.68 -5.20
CA ILE A 114 4.53 9.11 -4.13
C ILE A 114 4.54 7.59 -4.28
N VAL A 115 4.84 6.89 -3.19
CA VAL A 115 4.72 5.43 -3.11
C VAL A 115 3.73 5.06 -2.03
N SER A 116 3.01 3.94 -2.24
CA SER A 116 2.13 3.35 -1.24
C SER A 116 2.09 1.83 -1.41
N ARG A 117 1.92 1.09 -0.31
CA ARG A 117 1.79 -0.37 -0.34
C ARG A 117 0.74 -0.85 0.66
N ASN A 118 -0.27 -1.59 0.16
CA ASN A 118 -1.32 -2.21 0.97
C ASN A 118 -2.10 -1.21 1.84
N LEU A 119 -2.37 0.00 1.32
CA LEU A 119 -3.07 1.04 2.05
C LEU A 119 -4.46 1.31 1.50
N THR A 120 -4.61 1.46 0.17
CA THR A 120 -5.82 2.02 -0.43
C THR A 120 -7.07 1.21 -0.08
N TRP A 121 -6.95 -0.13 -0.01
CA TRP A 121 -8.04 -1.02 0.38
C TRP A 121 -8.67 -0.67 1.74
N ASN A 122 -7.89 -0.03 2.62
CA ASN A 122 -8.22 0.27 4.02
C ASN A 122 -8.77 1.70 4.23
N LEU A 123 -9.05 2.44 3.16
CA LEU A 123 -9.51 3.83 3.22
C LEU A 123 -11.05 3.93 3.14
N GLU A 124 -11.60 4.88 3.92
CA GLU A 124 -13.05 5.20 3.90
C GLU A 124 -13.43 6.01 2.65
N GLN A 125 -12.52 6.89 2.16
CA GLN A 125 -12.73 7.79 1.03
C GLN A 125 -11.55 7.71 0.04
N PRO A 126 -11.37 6.57 -0.66
CA PRO A 126 -10.19 6.35 -1.48
C PRO A 126 -10.10 7.27 -2.71
N GLU A 127 -11.24 7.77 -3.25
CA GLU A 127 -11.25 8.78 -4.31
C GLU A 127 -10.61 10.09 -3.84
N ARG A 128 -10.96 10.52 -2.62
CA ARG A 128 -10.38 11.70 -1.99
C ARG A 128 -8.89 11.52 -1.75
N ALA A 129 -8.47 10.32 -1.32
CA ALA A 129 -7.06 10.02 -1.13
C ALA A 129 -6.27 10.19 -2.43
N TYR A 130 -6.72 9.63 -3.55
CA TYR A 130 -6.05 9.80 -4.84
C TYR A 130 -5.99 11.27 -5.29
N ALA A 131 -7.06 12.04 -5.07
CA ALA A 131 -7.06 13.48 -5.37
C ALA A 131 -6.03 14.24 -4.53
N GLU A 132 -5.93 13.96 -3.22
CA GLU A 132 -4.93 14.56 -2.32
C GLU A 132 -3.50 14.14 -2.70
N TRP A 133 -3.28 12.87 -3.06
CA TRP A 133 -1.97 12.39 -3.48
C TRP A 133 -1.51 13.09 -4.76
N LEU A 134 -2.41 13.24 -5.75
CA LEU A 134 -2.09 14.02 -6.95
C LEU A 134 -1.92 15.50 -6.66
N ARG A 135 -2.65 16.10 -5.69
CA ARG A 135 -2.49 17.50 -5.31
C ARG A 135 -1.06 17.78 -4.84
N VAL A 136 -0.54 16.97 -3.92
CA VAL A 136 0.80 17.16 -3.34
C VAL A 136 1.93 16.72 -4.27
N LEU A 137 1.63 16.00 -5.34
CA LEU A 137 2.60 15.60 -6.36
C LEU A 137 2.91 16.77 -7.28
N ARG A 138 4.17 16.98 -7.64
CA ARG A 138 4.60 17.98 -8.64
C ARG A 138 4.05 17.65 -10.02
N PRO A 139 3.83 18.65 -10.90
CA PRO A 139 3.56 18.38 -12.31
C PRO A 139 4.62 17.45 -12.91
N GLY A 140 4.19 16.41 -13.63
CA GLY A 140 5.08 15.39 -14.18
C GLY A 140 5.63 14.37 -13.17
N GLY A 141 5.31 14.51 -11.88
CA GLY A 141 5.66 13.53 -10.85
C GLY A 141 4.87 12.24 -10.96
N SER A 142 5.30 11.20 -10.27
CA SER A 142 4.73 9.85 -10.34
C SER A 142 4.11 9.40 -9.03
N LEU A 143 2.92 8.82 -9.11
CA LEU A 143 2.27 8.04 -8.05
C LEU A 143 2.44 6.54 -8.37
N VAL A 144 2.89 5.74 -7.41
CA VAL A 144 3.01 4.29 -7.53
C VAL A 144 2.35 3.63 -6.33
N ASN A 145 1.27 2.92 -6.56
CA ASN A 145 0.52 2.20 -5.52
C ASN A 145 0.56 0.69 -5.78
N PHE A 146 1.04 -0.06 -4.82
CA PHE A 146 1.01 -1.52 -4.78
C PHE A 146 -0.08 -1.96 -3.82
N ASP A 147 -1.09 -2.70 -4.31
CA ASP A 147 -2.22 -3.13 -3.48
C ASP A 147 -2.79 -4.46 -3.96
N GLY A 148 -3.85 -4.93 -3.32
CA GLY A 148 -4.49 -6.20 -3.65
C GLY A 148 -5.99 -6.21 -3.37
N ASN A 149 -6.64 -7.26 -3.86
CA ASN A 149 -8.06 -7.54 -3.62
C ASN A 149 -8.26 -8.33 -2.31
N HIS A 150 -7.67 -7.84 -1.20
CA HIS A 150 -7.53 -8.58 0.07
C HIS A 150 -8.86 -9.06 0.66
N TYR A 151 -9.93 -8.26 0.54
CA TYR A 151 -11.25 -8.55 1.13
C TYR A 151 -12.34 -8.72 0.08
N ARG A 152 -11.97 -8.86 -1.19
CA ARG A 152 -12.93 -9.04 -2.29
C ARG A 152 -13.74 -10.33 -2.14
N TYR A 153 -13.22 -11.32 -1.43
CA TYR A 153 -13.92 -12.58 -1.12
C TYR A 153 -15.23 -12.40 -0.37
N LEU A 154 -15.41 -11.30 0.35
CA LEU A 154 -16.66 -10.98 1.04
C LEU A 154 -17.84 -10.72 0.08
N TYR A 155 -17.54 -10.42 -1.20
CA TYR A 155 -18.53 -9.94 -2.18
C TYR A 155 -18.41 -10.59 -3.56
N SER A 156 -17.51 -11.55 -3.73
CA SER A 156 -17.24 -12.14 -5.04
C SER A 156 -16.94 -13.65 -4.91
N ALA A 157 -17.79 -14.48 -5.50
CA ALA A 157 -17.67 -15.93 -5.44
C ALA A 157 -16.31 -16.46 -5.92
N PRO A 158 -15.71 -15.98 -7.05
CA PRO A 158 -14.39 -16.43 -7.45
C PRO A 158 -13.29 -16.20 -6.40
N TYR A 159 -13.35 -15.12 -5.64
CA TYR A 159 -12.40 -14.83 -4.56
C TYR A 159 -12.71 -15.64 -3.30
N GLU A 160 -13.97 -15.97 -3.04
CA GLU A 160 -14.34 -16.87 -1.94
C GLU A 160 -13.89 -18.31 -2.25
N GLU A 161 -14.03 -18.77 -3.50
CA GLU A 161 -13.56 -20.10 -3.94
C GLU A 161 -12.03 -20.25 -3.82
N GLU A 162 -11.23 -19.16 -3.96
CA GLU A 162 -9.79 -19.19 -3.70
C GLU A 162 -9.48 -19.63 -2.27
N ARG A 163 -10.29 -19.21 -1.30
CA ARG A 163 -10.07 -19.53 0.13
C ARG A 163 -10.20 -21.01 0.44
N HIS A 164 -10.87 -21.77 -0.41
CA HIS A 164 -11.01 -23.22 -0.29
C HIS A 164 -9.84 -23.99 -0.91
N GLN A 165 -8.88 -23.30 -1.54
CA GLN A 165 -7.72 -23.97 -2.13
C GLN A 165 -6.74 -24.44 -1.05
N PRO A 166 -6.11 -25.63 -1.21
CA PRO A 166 -5.22 -26.19 -0.18
C PRO A 166 -3.99 -25.34 0.15
N ASP A 167 -3.57 -24.48 -0.79
CA ASP A 167 -2.42 -23.58 -0.68
C ASP A 167 -2.82 -22.12 -0.43
N TYR A 168 -4.07 -21.90 -0.03
CA TYR A 168 -4.55 -20.56 0.33
C TYR A 168 -3.82 -20.04 1.57
N THR A 169 -3.42 -18.77 1.51
CA THR A 169 -2.96 -18.00 2.65
C THR A 169 -3.76 -16.70 2.73
N ASP A 170 -4.27 -16.38 3.89
CA ASP A 170 -5.10 -15.19 4.11
C ASP A 170 -4.28 -13.89 4.27
N GLY A 171 -2.97 -13.94 4.04
CA GLY A 171 -2.06 -12.81 4.23
C GLY A 171 -1.73 -12.52 5.70
N HIS A 172 -2.28 -13.30 6.63
CA HIS A 172 -1.99 -13.23 8.06
C HIS A 172 -0.98 -14.30 8.45
N ASP A 173 0.29 -14.09 8.05
CA ASP A 173 1.38 -15.00 8.41
C ASP A 173 1.52 -15.08 9.93
N PRO A 174 1.35 -16.29 10.55
CA PRO A 174 1.41 -16.48 11.99
C PRO A 174 2.69 -15.95 12.63
N ASP A 175 3.83 -16.05 11.94
CA ASP A 175 5.13 -15.62 12.44
C ASP A 175 5.19 -14.10 12.66
N PHE A 176 4.39 -13.34 11.90
CA PHE A 176 4.30 -11.88 11.99
C PHE A 176 2.99 -11.39 12.61
N MET A 177 2.04 -12.28 12.92
CA MET A 177 0.81 -11.91 13.64
C MET A 177 1.05 -11.70 15.13
N LEU A 178 2.01 -12.40 15.73
CA LEU A 178 2.33 -12.33 17.17
C LEU A 178 1.09 -12.53 18.06
N GLY A 179 0.15 -13.37 17.63
CA GLY A 179 -1.08 -13.66 18.37
C GLY A 179 -2.16 -12.57 18.29
N VAL A 180 -2.00 -11.55 17.46
CA VAL A 180 -3.04 -10.53 17.24
C VAL A 180 -4.20 -11.15 16.45
N ASP A 181 -5.42 -11.01 16.99
CA ASP A 181 -6.65 -11.46 16.34
C ASP A 181 -6.97 -10.64 15.09
N PRO A 182 -7.12 -11.22 13.89
CA PRO A 182 -7.52 -10.51 12.68
C PRO A 182 -9.03 -10.20 12.61
N ALA A 183 -9.87 -10.74 13.49
CA ALA A 183 -11.31 -10.53 13.41
C ALA A 183 -11.73 -9.04 13.40
N PRO A 184 -11.10 -8.10 14.15
CA PRO A 184 -11.45 -6.69 14.08
C PRO A 184 -11.25 -6.10 12.68
N ILE A 185 -10.13 -6.37 12.00
CA ILE A 185 -9.89 -5.81 10.67
C ILE A 185 -10.78 -6.45 9.62
N ASN A 186 -11.11 -7.72 9.75
CA ASN A 186 -12.07 -8.40 8.88
C ASN A 186 -13.47 -7.74 8.97
N ALA A 187 -13.91 -7.39 10.18
CA ALA A 187 -15.17 -6.71 10.40
C ALA A 187 -15.16 -5.28 9.83
N ILE A 188 -14.06 -4.55 9.97
CA ILE A 188 -13.88 -3.21 9.40
C ILE A 188 -13.91 -3.30 7.86
N ALA A 189 -13.13 -4.21 7.27
CA ALA A 189 -13.02 -4.37 5.83
C ALA A 189 -14.36 -4.67 5.14
N ALA A 190 -15.29 -5.34 5.83
CA ALA A 190 -16.64 -5.58 5.32
C ALA A 190 -17.43 -4.28 5.03
N ASN A 191 -17.08 -3.16 5.69
CA ASN A 191 -17.73 -1.87 5.49
C ASN A 191 -16.98 -0.95 4.53
N LEU A 192 -15.73 -1.26 4.20
CA LEU A 192 -14.90 -0.42 3.35
C LEU A 192 -15.30 -0.52 1.87
N PRO A 193 -15.27 0.61 1.12
CA PRO A 193 -15.77 0.66 -0.25
C PRO A 193 -15.00 -0.27 -1.19
N LEU A 194 -13.68 -0.35 -1.06
CA LEU A 194 -12.85 -1.11 -2.00
C LEU A 194 -12.91 -2.62 -1.83
N SER A 195 -13.50 -3.13 -0.75
CA SER A 195 -13.83 -4.55 -0.63
C SER A 195 -14.95 -5.01 -1.59
N ARG A 196 -15.74 -4.04 -2.14
CA ARG A 196 -16.94 -4.31 -2.96
C ARG A 196 -16.70 -4.19 -4.46
N VAL A 197 -15.57 -3.67 -4.88
CA VAL A 197 -15.27 -3.35 -6.29
C VAL A 197 -14.10 -4.17 -6.81
N ASP A 198 -14.02 -4.32 -8.14
CA ASP A 198 -12.90 -4.99 -8.77
C ASP A 198 -11.74 -4.01 -8.97
N ARG A 199 -10.59 -4.40 -8.49
CA ARG A 199 -9.36 -3.63 -8.60
C ARG A 199 -8.34 -4.38 -9.46
N PRO A 200 -7.48 -3.69 -10.21
CA PRO A 200 -7.27 -2.23 -10.30
C PRO A 200 -8.20 -1.47 -11.25
N GLN A 201 -9.31 -2.07 -11.73
CA GLN A 201 -10.23 -1.39 -12.66
C GLN A 201 -10.77 -0.09 -12.07
N TRP A 202 -11.29 -0.17 -10.84
CA TRP A 202 -11.78 0.99 -10.11
C TRP A 202 -10.69 2.07 -9.95
N ASP A 203 -9.45 1.67 -9.63
CA ASP A 203 -8.33 2.59 -9.46
C ASP A 203 -8.00 3.32 -10.77
N MET A 204 -8.01 2.59 -11.90
CA MET A 204 -7.78 3.17 -13.23
C MET A 204 -8.87 4.18 -13.59
N GLU A 205 -10.15 3.85 -13.37
CA GLU A 205 -11.28 4.74 -13.64
C GLU A 205 -11.20 6.01 -12.80
N THR A 206 -10.86 5.87 -11.51
CA THR A 206 -10.69 6.99 -10.59
C THR A 206 -9.54 7.90 -11.02
N LEU A 207 -8.38 7.33 -11.36
CA LEU A 207 -7.20 8.12 -11.78
C LEU A 207 -7.39 8.76 -13.15
N LEU A 208 -8.15 8.14 -14.08
CA LEU A 208 -8.51 8.73 -15.38
C LEU A 208 -9.42 9.96 -15.23
N ALA A 209 -10.24 10.00 -14.18
CA ALA A 209 -11.08 11.15 -13.88
C ALA A 209 -10.31 12.32 -13.23
N LEU A 210 -9.07 12.09 -12.82
CA LEU A 210 -8.18 13.08 -12.23
C LEU A 210 -7.17 13.60 -13.29
N GLU A 211 -6.37 14.61 -12.94
CA GLU A 211 -5.39 15.22 -13.84
C GLU A 211 -4.13 14.35 -14.02
N THR A 212 -4.25 13.28 -14.78
CA THR A 212 -3.15 12.35 -15.10
C THR A 212 -2.85 12.32 -16.60
N ASP A 213 -1.56 12.25 -16.97
CA ASP A 213 -1.10 12.10 -18.36
C ASP A 213 -1.01 10.66 -18.80
N SER A 214 -0.70 9.76 -17.87
CA SER A 214 -0.57 8.33 -18.17
C SER A 214 -0.88 7.49 -16.94
N ILE A 215 -1.41 6.30 -17.20
CA ILE A 215 -1.65 5.28 -16.19
C ILE A 215 -1.08 3.95 -16.69
N ARG A 216 -0.36 3.25 -15.83
CA ARG A 216 0.15 1.89 -16.04
C ARG A 216 -0.38 0.99 -14.94
N ALA A 217 -0.90 -0.17 -15.32
CA ALA A 217 -1.29 -1.21 -14.37
C ALA A 217 -0.57 -2.51 -14.67
N GLU A 218 -0.08 -3.17 -13.63
CA GLU A 218 0.46 -4.54 -13.67
C GLU A 218 -0.34 -5.39 -12.70
N VAL A 219 -0.70 -6.59 -13.10
CA VAL A 219 -1.54 -7.48 -12.29
C VAL A 219 -0.85 -8.81 -12.05
N GLU A 220 -0.94 -9.28 -10.82
CA GLU A 220 -0.59 -10.63 -10.44
C GLU A 220 -1.88 -11.46 -10.36
N ARG A 221 -1.95 -12.53 -11.18
CA ARG A 221 -3.12 -13.39 -11.24
C ARG A 221 -2.89 -14.68 -10.50
N ARG A 222 -3.91 -15.09 -9.78
CA ARG A 222 -4.04 -16.42 -9.23
C ARG A 222 -4.93 -17.26 -10.15
N HIS A 223 -4.43 -18.45 -10.52
CA HIS A 223 -5.17 -19.43 -11.32
C HIS A 223 -5.38 -20.68 -10.48
N PHE A 224 -6.59 -21.22 -10.47
CA PHE A 224 -6.93 -22.45 -9.77
C PHE A 224 -8.13 -23.13 -10.42
N VAL A 225 -8.42 -24.35 -10.00
CA VAL A 225 -9.62 -25.10 -10.41
C VAL A 225 -10.56 -25.15 -9.19
N ASN A 226 -11.80 -24.71 -9.38
CA ASN A 226 -12.78 -24.72 -8.31
C ASN A 226 -13.35 -26.14 -8.07
N GLU A 227 -14.19 -26.29 -7.04
CA GLU A 227 -14.81 -27.58 -6.69
C GLU A 227 -15.68 -28.17 -7.80
N GLN A 228 -16.17 -27.34 -8.73
CA GLN A 228 -16.95 -27.75 -9.90
C GLN A 228 -16.07 -28.16 -11.11
N GLY A 229 -14.74 -28.15 -10.95
CA GLY A 229 -13.80 -28.47 -12.02
C GLY A 229 -13.59 -27.37 -13.05
N GLN A 230 -14.01 -26.12 -12.79
CA GLN A 230 -13.87 -24.98 -13.67
C GLN A 230 -12.55 -24.24 -13.41
N SER A 231 -11.87 -23.81 -14.46
CA SER A 231 -10.70 -22.93 -14.35
C SER A 231 -11.13 -21.51 -13.96
N VAL A 232 -10.62 -21.02 -12.85
CA VAL A 232 -10.86 -19.68 -12.32
C VAL A 232 -9.58 -18.87 -12.36
N SER A 233 -9.69 -17.59 -12.71
CA SER A 233 -8.58 -16.63 -12.68
C SER A 233 -9.01 -15.34 -12.01
N ILE A 234 -8.33 -14.96 -10.93
CA ILE A 234 -8.58 -13.72 -10.20
C ILE A 234 -7.32 -12.84 -10.20
N ILE A 235 -7.49 -11.53 -10.00
CA ILE A 235 -6.39 -10.60 -9.73
C ILE A 235 -6.17 -10.56 -8.23
N LYS A 236 -5.03 -11.08 -7.75
CA LYS A 236 -4.71 -11.09 -6.33
C LYS A 236 -4.08 -9.79 -5.89
N ASN A 237 -2.98 -9.43 -6.54
CA ASN A 237 -2.25 -8.19 -6.29
C ASN A 237 -2.09 -7.40 -7.58
N PHE A 238 -1.77 -6.13 -7.45
CA PHE A 238 -1.50 -5.26 -8.59
C PHE A 238 -0.56 -4.12 -8.20
N MET A 239 0.06 -3.54 -9.20
CA MET A 239 0.65 -2.20 -9.15
C MET A 239 -0.16 -1.30 -10.07
N ILE A 240 -0.48 -0.11 -9.60
CA ILE A 240 -0.95 0.97 -10.45
C ILE A 240 -0.04 2.18 -10.30
N ALA A 241 0.41 2.72 -11.42
CA ALA A 241 1.20 3.94 -11.45
C ALA A 241 0.52 4.97 -12.34
N ALA A 242 0.51 6.22 -11.87
CA ALA A 242 -0.02 7.35 -12.62
C ALA A 242 1.01 8.49 -12.65
N ARG A 243 1.11 9.18 -13.77
CA ARG A 243 1.90 10.40 -13.90
C ARG A 243 0.97 11.59 -13.86
N LYS A 244 1.25 12.53 -12.95
CA LYS A 244 0.49 13.78 -12.88
C LYS A 244 0.76 14.62 -14.15
N LYS A 245 -0.28 15.25 -14.65
CA LYS A 245 -0.19 16.16 -15.79
C LYS A 245 0.85 17.27 -15.56
N ALA A 246 1.65 17.54 -16.59
CA ALA A 246 2.70 18.57 -16.57
C ALA A 246 2.13 19.99 -16.55
#